data_8f2c50141f53d0ee6ba69415cf921d9a
#
_entry.id   8f2c50141f53d0ee6ba69415cf921d9a
#
_cell.length_a   1.000
_cell.length_b   1.000
_cell.length_c   1.000
_cell.angle_alpha   90.00
_cell.angle_beta   90.00
_cell.angle_gamma   90.00
#
_symmetry.space_group_name_H-M   'P 1'
#
loop_
_entity.id
_entity.type
_entity.pdbx_description
1 polymer ?
#
loop_
_entity_poly.entity_id
_entity_poly.type
_entity_poly.pdbx_seq_one_letter_code
_entity_poly.pdbx_strand_id
1 'polypeptide(L)'
;MARGFSKVIIMGNITRDPELRSTPSGTQVCSFSVAVNRNYRDSSGEQKDNVSFFDCSAWGKSGEIIAQYAKKGSGILVSGRLDQRSWEDKEGQKRSRVEIVVEDFNFVGGGNSDGGSFGGGTKSTSNAAATDVAPDDISDDPIDLSEIPF
;
A
#
# COMPACT_ATOMS: atom_id res chain seq x y z
N MET A 1 -25.94 19.24 13.59
CA MET A 1 -25.52 18.55 12.37
C MET A 1 -24.69 17.33 12.73
N ALA A 2 -25.04 16.18 12.20
CA ALA A 2 -24.22 14.98 12.31
C ALA A 2 -22.91 15.19 11.55
N ARG A 3 -21.78 14.87 12.18
CA ARG A 3 -20.48 14.87 11.50
C ARG A 3 -20.42 13.67 10.56
N GLY A 4 -20.23 13.91 9.28
CA GLY A 4 -20.00 12.86 8.31
C GLY A 4 -18.66 12.17 8.57
N PHE A 5 -18.59 10.87 8.33
CA PHE A 5 -17.36 10.07 8.39
C PHE A 5 -17.15 9.34 7.07
N SER A 6 -15.95 9.38 6.57
CA SER A 6 -15.53 8.66 5.37
C SER A 6 -14.16 8.05 5.59
N LYS A 7 -14.03 6.76 5.37
CA LYS A 7 -12.77 6.04 5.44
C LYS A 7 -12.73 4.99 4.34
N VAL A 8 -11.62 4.91 3.65
CA VAL A 8 -11.37 3.93 2.61
C VAL A 8 -9.98 3.35 2.77
N ILE A 9 -9.88 2.05 2.58
CA ILE A 9 -8.61 1.32 2.57
C ILE A 9 -8.59 0.47 1.32
N ILE A 10 -7.59 0.66 0.48
CA ILE A 10 -7.40 -0.12 -0.75
C ILE A 10 -5.97 -0.63 -0.83
N MET A 11 -5.80 -1.78 -1.42
CA MET A 11 -4.50 -2.35 -1.77
C MET A 11 -4.51 -2.77 -3.23
N GLY A 12 -3.52 -2.37 -3.97
CA GLY A 12 -3.41 -2.68 -5.39
C GLY A 12 -2.11 -2.20 -5.99
N ASN A 13 -2.07 -2.11 -7.30
CA ASN A 13 -0.89 -1.70 -8.05
C ASN A 13 -1.10 -0.34 -8.70
N ILE A 14 -0.07 0.48 -8.67
CA ILE A 14 -0.07 1.78 -9.33
C ILE A 14 -0.08 1.58 -10.84
N THR A 15 -1.01 2.23 -11.54
CA THR A 15 -1.24 2.03 -12.98
C THR A 15 -0.37 2.86 -13.88
N ARG A 16 0.12 3.99 -13.38
CA ARG A 16 1.00 4.94 -14.07
C ARG A 16 1.93 5.60 -13.08
N ASP A 17 3.04 6.14 -13.57
CA ASP A 17 3.98 6.85 -12.70
C ASP A 17 3.28 8.02 -11.99
N PRO A 18 3.47 8.17 -10.67
CA PRO A 18 2.87 9.24 -9.91
C PRO A 18 3.34 10.63 -10.39
N GLU A 19 2.40 11.55 -10.52
CA GLU A 19 2.69 12.93 -10.91
C GLU A 19 2.72 13.84 -9.68
N LEU A 20 3.87 14.45 -9.43
CA LEU A 20 4.02 15.47 -8.40
C LEU A 20 3.80 16.87 -8.98
N ARG A 21 2.91 17.63 -8.37
CA ARG A 21 2.60 19.01 -8.75
C ARG A 21 2.64 19.92 -7.53
N SER A 22 3.03 21.16 -7.75
CA SER A 22 2.91 22.20 -6.72
C SER A 22 1.63 22.99 -6.91
N THR A 23 0.90 23.20 -5.82
CA THR A 23 -0.24 24.11 -5.81
C THR A 23 0.24 25.57 -5.77
N PRO A 24 -0.60 26.56 -6.15
CA PRO A 24 -0.25 27.99 -6.03
C PRO A 24 0.14 28.41 -4.60
N SER A 25 -0.33 27.69 -3.59
CA SER A 25 0.03 27.89 -2.18
C SER A 25 1.38 27.29 -1.79
N GLY A 26 2.09 26.62 -2.72
CA GLY A 26 3.38 25.98 -2.47
C GLY A 26 3.32 24.58 -1.89
N THR A 27 2.13 23.99 -1.74
CA THR A 27 1.97 22.63 -1.24
C THR A 27 2.14 21.63 -2.36
N GLN A 28 2.89 20.55 -2.10
CA GLN A 28 3.08 19.47 -3.05
C GLN A 28 1.87 18.53 -3.03
N VAL A 29 1.41 18.13 -4.19
CA VAL A 29 0.36 17.13 -4.40
C VAL A 29 0.82 16.09 -5.39
N CYS A 30 0.77 14.84 -5.01
CA CYS A 30 1.04 13.70 -5.88
C CYS A 30 -0.27 13.03 -6.30
N SER A 31 -0.49 12.94 -7.60
CA SER A 31 -1.67 12.27 -8.19
C SER A 31 -1.26 10.96 -8.82
N PHE A 32 -1.97 9.89 -8.47
CA PHE A 32 -1.74 8.55 -9.01
C PHE A 32 -3.04 7.75 -9.03
N SER A 33 -3.05 6.63 -9.75
CA SER A 33 -4.19 5.72 -9.80
C SER A 33 -3.78 4.33 -9.37
N VAL A 34 -4.63 3.67 -8.60
CA VAL A 34 -4.43 2.31 -8.10
C VAL A 34 -5.42 1.36 -8.73
N ALA A 35 -4.93 0.29 -9.34
CA ALA A 35 -5.75 -0.81 -9.82
C ALA A 35 -5.90 -1.86 -8.72
N VAL A 36 -7.14 -2.15 -8.37
CA VAL A 36 -7.51 -3.18 -7.39
C VAL A 36 -8.14 -4.34 -8.14
N ASN A 37 -7.46 -5.47 -8.14
CA ASN A 37 -7.94 -6.71 -8.74
C ASN A 37 -8.80 -7.47 -7.74
N ARG A 38 -9.95 -7.92 -8.20
CA ARG A 38 -10.84 -8.78 -7.44
C ARG A 38 -11.24 -9.99 -8.26
N ASN A 39 -10.89 -11.15 -7.74
CA ASN A 39 -11.28 -12.43 -8.33
C ASN A 39 -12.48 -12.97 -7.56
N TYR A 40 -13.52 -13.34 -8.27
CA TYR A 40 -14.71 -13.95 -7.68
C TYR A 40 -15.23 -15.08 -8.56
N ARG A 41 -15.93 -16.01 -7.94
CA ARG A 41 -16.67 -17.04 -8.65
C ARG A 41 -18.12 -16.63 -8.84
N ASP A 42 -18.57 -16.74 -10.07
CA ASP A 42 -19.97 -16.56 -10.44
C ASP A 42 -20.83 -17.71 -9.88
N SER A 43 -22.13 -17.50 -9.84
CA SER A 43 -23.12 -18.52 -9.45
C SER A 43 -23.08 -19.78 -10.33
N SER A 44 -22.54 -19.70 -11.54
CA SER A 44 -22.25 -20.81 -12.44
C SER A 44 -20.94 -21.56 -12.13
N GLY A 45 -20.14 -21.09 -11.14
CA GLY A 45 -18.85 -21.66 -10.77
C GLY A 45 -17.67 -21.16 -11.62
N GLU A 46 -17.92 -20.26 -12.58
CA GLU A 46 -16.89 -19.67 -13.42
C GLU A 46 -16.11 -18.59 -12.64
N GLN A 47 -14.78 -18.62 -12.77
CA GLN A 47 -13.92 -17.61 -12.15
C GLN A 47 -13.89 -16.36 -13.04
N LYS A 48 -14.23 -15.21 -12.45
CA LYS A 48 -14.20 -13.91 -13.10
C LYS A 48 -13.26 -12.96 -12.39
N ASP A 49 -12.52 -12.22 -13.19
CA ASP A 49 -11.63 -11.18 -12.73
C ASP A 49 -12.25 -9.79 -13.00
N ASN A 50 -12.23 -8.96 -12.00
CA ASN A 50 -12.66 -7.57 -12.10
C ASN A 50 -11.55 -6.65 -11.62
N VAL A 51 -11.28 -5.61 -12.37
CA VAL A 51 -10.30 -4.58 -12.03
C VAL A 51 -11.01 -3.26 -11.81
N SER A 52 -10.81 -2.67 -10.64
CA SER A 52 -11.32 -1.34 -10.31
C SER A 52 -10.17 -0.35 -10.24
N PHE A 53 -10.35 0.83 -10.82
CA PHE A 53 -9.36 1.90 -10.81
C PHE A 53 -9.80 3.02 -9.88
N PHE A 54 -8.92 3.39 -8.95
CA PHE A 54 -9.16 4.47 -8.00
C PHE A 54 -8.12 5.56 -8.16
N ASP A 55 -8.60 6.79 -8.31
CA ASP A 55 -7.73 7.96 -8.33
C ASP A 55 -7.42 8.40 -6.90
N CYS A 56 -6.15 8.62 -6.64
CA CYS A 56 -5.63 8.99 -5.34
C CYS A 56 -4.85 10.30 -5.42
N SER A 57 -4.95 11.11 -4.39
CA SER A 57 -4.15 12.32 -4.20
C SER A 57 -3.48 12.29 -2.83
N ALA A 58 -2.16 12.43 -2.81
CA ALA A 58 -1.37 12.50 -1.60
C ALA A 58 -0.76 13.90 -1.46
N TRP A 59 -0.99 14.52 -0.31
CA TRP A 59 -0.59 15.89 -0.04
C TRP A 59 0.69 15.96 0.80
N GLY A 60 1.49 16.99 0.55
CA GLY A 60 2.68 17.29 1.32
C GLY A 60 3.74 16.19 1.26
N LYS A 61 4.30 15.85 2.41
CA LYS A 61 5.40 14.89 2.53
C LYS A 61 5.05 13.49 2.00
N SER A 62 3.84 13.02 2.23
CA SER A 62 3.37 11.74 1.71
C SER A 62 3.38 11.70 0.18
N GLY A 63 2.97 12.80 -0.45
CA GLY A 63 3.01 12.95 -1.90
C GLY A 63 4.43 12.90 -2.47
N GLU A 64 5.37 13.59 -1.82
CA GLU A 64 6.78 13.58 -2.22
C GLU A 64 7.39 12.18 -2.13
N ILE A 65 7.12 11.45 -1.05
CA ILE A 65 7.63 10.09 -0.84
C ILE A 65 7.06 9.14 -1.91
N ILE A 66 5.76 9.21 -2.17
CA ILE A 66 5.14 8.38 -3.21
C ILE A 66 5.72 8.70 -4.58
N ALA A 67 5.88 9.97 -4.93
CA ALA A 67 6.47 10.37 -6.21
C ALA A 67 7.92 9.92 -6.36
N GLN A 68 8.68 9.87 -5.27
CA GLN A 68 10.09 9.49 -5.28
C GLN A 68 10.29 7.98 -5.42
N TYR A 69 9.50 7.19 -4.71
CA TYR A 69 9.73 5.74 -4.59
C TYR A 69 8.77 4.87 -5.40
N ALA A 70 7.58 5.36 -5.70
CA ALA A 70 6.59 4.60 -6.45
C ALA A 70 6.75 4.77 -7.97
N LYS A 71 6.53 3.68 -8.68
CA LYS A 71 6.50 3.63 -10.14
C LYS A 71 5.27 2.87 -10.60
N LYS A 72 4.97 2.93 -11.89
CA LYS A 72 3.98 2.05 -12.52
C LYS A 72 4.25 0.60 -12.14
N GLY A 73 3.24 -0.09 -11.65
CA GLY A 73 3.32 -1.48 -11.22
C GLY A 73 3.68 -1.68 -9.74
N SER A 74 4.11 -0.64 -9.03
CA SER A 74 4.39 -0.74 -7.59
C SER A 74 3.15 -1.10 -6.80
N GLY A 75 3.26 -2.08 -5.90
CA GLY A 75 2.21 -2.42 -4.94
C GLY A 75 2.11 -1.37 -3.84
N ILE A 76 0.91 -0.92 -3.54
CA ILE A 76 0.64 0.07 -2.50
C ILE A 76 -0.64 -0.25 -1.75
N LEU A 77 -0.59 -0.10 -0.43
CA LEU A 77 -1.76 -0.03 0.44
C LEU A 77 -1.98 1.43 0.77
N VAL A 78 -3.19 1.91 0.53
CA VAL A 78 -3.60 3.29 0.77
C VAL A 78 -4.74 3.31 1.76
N SER A 79 -4.62 4.14 2.79
CA SER A 79 -5.67 4.48 3.73
C SER A 79 -5.96 5.97 3.63
N GLY A 80 -7.23 6.33 3.48
CA GLY A 80 -7.61 7.72 3.33
C GLY A 80 -9.10 7.94 3.44
N ARG A 81 -9.56 9.07 2.94
CA ARG A 81 -10.96 9.44 2.87
C ARG A 81 -11.39 9.72 1.44
N LEU A 82 -12.66 9.55 1.16
CA LEU A 82 -13.24 9.94 -0.11
C LEU A 82 -13.48 11.45 -0.14
N ASP A 83 -13.07 12.09 -1.22
CA ASP A 83 -13.34 13.48 -1.51
C ASP A 83 -14.06 13.58 -2.86
N GLN A 84 -15.19 14.24 -2.88
CA GLN A 84 -15.96 14.45 -4.09
C GLN A 84 -15.80 15.90 -4.56
N ARG A 85 -15.21 16.06 -5.73
CA ARG A 85 -15.12 17.35 -6.40
C ARG A 85 -16.17 17.46 -7.46
N SER A 86 -16.88 18.56 -7.46
CA SER A 86 -17.87 18.89 -8.48
C SER A 86 -17.45 20.17 -9.19
N TRP A 87 -17.52 20.15 -10.50
CA TRP A 87 -17.24 21.32 -11.33
C TRP A 87 -18.23 21.40 -12.47
N GLU A 88 -18.36 22.57 -13.04
CA GLU A 88 -19.14 22.81 -14.23
C GLU A 88 -18.23 22.77 -15.45
N ASP A 89 -18.63 21.97 -16.44
CA ASP A 89 -17.90 21.85 -17.70
C ASP A 89 -18.12 23.11 -18.56
N LYS A 90 -17.27 23.31 -19.56
CA LYS A 90 -17.38 24.42 -20.51
C LYS A 90 -18.73 24.47 -21.24
N GLU A 91 -19.44 23.35 -21.26
CA GLU A 91 -20.78 23.21 -21.82
C GLU A 91 -21.92 23.44 -20.80
N GLY A 92 -21.59 23.86 -19.56
CA GLY A 92 -22.57 24.10 -18.50
C GLY A 92 -23.08 22.85 -17.80
N GLN A 93 -22.48 21.69 -18.05
CA GLN A 93 -22.87 20.44 -17.40
C GLN A 93 -22.11 20.26 -16.07
N LYS A 94 -22.85 19.91 -15.03
CA LYS A 94 -22.27 19.56 -13.74
C LYS A 94 -21.61 18.18 -13.83
N ARG A 95 -20.33 18.16 -13.57
CA ARG A 95 -19.54 16.93 -13.46
C ARG A 95 -19.04 16.74 -12.03
N SER A 96 -18.96 15.51 -11.62
CA SER A 96 -18.37 15.16 -10.33
C SER A 96 -17.38 14.02 -10.47
N ARG A 97 -16.35 14.06 -9.67
CA ARG A 97 -15.34 13.01 -9.57
C ARG A 97 -15.07 12.72 -8.10
N VAL A 98 -14.99 11.46 -7.78
CA VAL A 98 -14.60 11.01 -6.45
C VAL A 98 -13.13 10.59 -6.50
N GLU A 99 -12.33 11.12 -5.60
CA GLU A 99 -10.93 10.74 -5.42
C GLU A 99 -10.66 10.34 -3.97
N ILE A 100 -9.61 9.57 -3.77
CA ILE A 100 -9.16 9.18 -2.44
C ILE A 100 -8.05 10.14 -2.00
N VAL A 101 -8.30 10.89 -0.95
CA VAL A 101 -7.27 11.69 -0.30
C VAL A 101 -6.51 10.80 0.65
N VAL A 102 -5.23 10.58 0.35
CA VAL A 102 -4.35 9.69 1.11
C VAL A 102 -4.02 10.31 2.45
N GLU A 103 -4.27 9.58 3.52
CA GLU A 103 -3.90 9.95 4.90
C GLU A 103 -2.68 9.15 5.34
N ASP A 104 -2.63 7.87 4.96
CA ASP A 104 -1.53 6.97 5.24
C ASP A 104 -1.33 5.98 4.10
N PHE A 105 -0.12 5.48 3.92
CA PHE A 105 0.21 4.52 2.88
C PHE A 105 1.38 3.62 3.27
N ASN A 106 1.42 2.43 2.68
CA ASN A 106 2.53 1.49 2.78
C ASN A 106 2.81 0.86 1.42
N PHE A 107 4.08 0.73 1.06
CA PHE A 107 4.45 -0.05 -0.11
C PHE A 107 4.34 -1.54 0.19
N VAL A 108 3.70 -2.28 -0.71
CA VAL A 108 3.41 -3.71 -0.54
C VAL A 108 3.98 -4.48 -1.72
N GLY A 109 4.68 -5.57 -1.44
CA GLY A 109 5.10 -6.48 -2.49
C GLY A 109 6.22 -5.95 -3.40
N GLY A 110 7.14 -5.21 -2.88
CA GLY A 110 8.38 -4.83 -3.56
C GLY A 110 9.44 -5.90 -3.47
N GLY A 111 9.12 -7.12 -3.86
CA GLY A 111 10.09 -8.19 -4.03
C GLY A 111 10.71 -8.21 -5.42
N ASN A 112 11.10 -7.07 -5.95
CA ASN A 112 12.11 -7.01 -6.99
C ASN A 112 13.27 -6.20 -6.42
N SER A 113 14.07 -6.86 -5.61
CA SER A 113 15.42 -6.43 -5.30
C SER A 113 16.23 -6.44 -6.58
N ASP A 114 16.15 -5.36 -7.32
CA ASP A 114 17.23 -5.03 -8.20
C ASP A 114 18.40 -4.59 -7.31
N GLY A 115 19.46 -5.36 -7.41
CA GLY A 115 20.62 -5.45 -6.57
C GLY A 115 21.16 -4.13 -6.04
N GLY A 116 20.90 -3.88 -4.78
CA GLY A 116 21.76 -3.10 -3.93
C GLY A 116 22.63 -4.05 -3.11
N SER A 117 23.65 -4.59 -3.75
CA SER A 117 24.70 -5.32 -3.07
C SER A 117 25.40 -4.37 -2.10
N PHE A 118 25.02 -4.42 -0.84
CA PHE A 118 25.94 -3.97 0.22
C PHE A 118 27.01 -5.05 0.37
N GLY A 119 28.05 -4.90 -0.44
CA GLY A 119 29.30 -5.60 -0.26
C GLY A 119 30.00 -5.16 1.01
N GLY A 120 29.67 -5.81 2.12
CA GLY A 120 30.49 -5.84 3.30
C GLY A 120 31.34 -7.13 3.25
N GLY A 121 32.52 -7.05 2.65
CA GLY A 121 33.48 -8.13 2.70
C GLY A 121 34.01 -8.29 4.12
N THR A 122 33.74 -9.42 4.72
CA THR A 122 34.60 -9.97 5.76
C THR A 122 35.02 -11.35 5.36
N LYS A 123 36.30 -11.45 5.15
CA LYS A 123 37.04 -12.69 4.91
C LYS A 123 36.71 -13.72 5.98
N SER A 124 36.24 -14.86 5.54
CA SER A 124 36.22 -16.09 6.28
C SER A 124 37.66 -16.50 6.61
N THR A 125 37.95 -16.61 7.86
CA THR A 125 39.01 -17.48 8.32
C THR A 125 38.39 -18.67 9.03
N SER A 126 38.55 -19.80 8.41
CA SER A 126 38.24 -21.12 8.95
C SER A 126 38.98 -21.33 10.25
N ASN A 127 38.31 -21.76 11.30
CA ASN A 127 38.85 -22.74 12.18
C ASN A 127 37.71 -23.54 12.84
N ALA A 128 37.87 -24.84 12.71
CA ALA A 128 36.96 -25.84 13.21
C ALA A 128 37.11 -25.98 14.74
N ALA A 129 35.98 -26.04 15.42
CA ALA A 129 35.82 -26.83 16.64
C ALA A 129 34.34 -27.15 16.81
N ALA A 130 34.01 -28.38 16.66
CA ALA A 130 32.74 -28.98 16.98
C ALA A 130 32.49 -28.84 18.48
N THR A 131 31.35 -28.29 18.84
CA THR A 131 30.66 -28.61 20.08
C THR A 131 29.20 -28.78 19.76
N ASP A 132 28.82 -30.02 19.81
CA ASP A 132 27.50 -30.58 19.83
C ASP A 132 26.68 -29.91 20.96
N VAL A 133 25.72 -29.05 20.62
CA VAL A 133 24.68 -28.63 21.53
C VAL A 133 23.37 -29.10 20.94
N ALA A 134 22.83 -30.13 21.53
CA ALA A 134 21.52 -30.65 21.29
C ALA A 134 20.47 -29.52 21.39
N PRO A 135 19.46 -29.51 20.50
CA PRO A 135 18.37 -28.57 20.66
C PRO A 135 17.61 -28.91 21.95
N ASP A 136 17.59 -27.95 22.86
CA ASP A 136 16.80 -28.00 24.06
C ASP A 136 15.33 -28.17 23.71
N ASP A 137 14.82 -29.21 24.30
CA ASP A 137 13.48 -29.67 24.51
C ASP A 137 12.49 -28.49 24.62
N ILE A 138 11.77 -28.20 23.52
CA ILE A 138 10.59 -27.38 23.56
C ILE A 138 9.54 -28.25 24.22
N SER A 139 9.32 -28.05 25.52
CA SER A 139 8.23 -28.69 26.23
C SER A 139 6.91 -28.33 25.56
N ASP A 140 6.27 -29.35 25.02
CA ASP A 140 4.95 -29.28 24.38
C ASP A 140 3.86 -29.21 25.47
N ASP A 141 4.02 -28.28 26.43
CA ASP A 141 3.00 -28.07 27.46
C ASP A 141 1.84 -27.28 26.86
N PRO A 142 0.63 -27.82 26.89
CA PRO A 142 -0.54 -27.09 26.42
C PRO A 142 -0.74 -25.83 27.26
N ILE A 143 -0.84 -24.70 26.57
CA ILE A 143 -1.13 -23.41 27.20
C ILE A 143 -2.48 -23.50 27.89
N ASP A 144 -2.49 -23.42 29.21
CA ASP A 144 -3.71 -23.40 30.01
C ASP A 144 -4.38 -22.01 29.87
N LEU A 145 -5.46 -21.99 29.10
CA LEU A 145 -6.23 -20.77 28.84
C LEU A 145 -7.05 -20.28 30.05
N SER A 146 -7.03 -21.00 31.16
CA SER A 146 -7.78 -20.63 32.37
C SER A 146 -7.09 -19.56 33.23
N GLU A 147 -5.81 -19.27 32.95
CA GLU A 147 -5.04 -18.24 33.67
C GLU A 147 -5.03 -16.85 33.01
N ILE A 148 -5.76 -16.66 31.90
CA ILE A 148 -5.84 -15.34 31.28
C ILE A 148 -6.96 -14.55 31.95
N PRO A 149 -6.66 -13.50 32.71
CA PRO A 149 -7.70 -12.64 33.27
C PRO A 149 -8.32 -11.80 32.16
N PHE A 150 -9.59 -11.96 31.99
CA PHE A 150 -10.39 -11.11 31.09
C PHE A 150 -10.88 -9.88 31.85
#